data_0d42387bddd12f37ed6d6d3e1d381442
#
_entry.id   0d42387bddd12f37ed6d6d3e1d381442
#
_cell.length_a   1.000
_cell.length_b   1.000
_cell.length_c   1.000
_cell.angle_alpha   90.00
_cell.angle_beta   90.00
_cell.angle_gamma   90.00
#
_symmetry.space_group_name_H-M   'P 1'
#
loop_
_entity.id
_entity.type
_entity.pdbx_description
1 polymer ?
#
loop_
_entity_poly.entity_id
_entity_poly.type
_entity_poly.pdbx_seq_one_letter_code
_entity_poly.pdbx_strand_id
1 'polypeptide(L)'
;MTEIIKNKKAGIDSQRRLWEFVFVAILVLYPLRHIAWGLDLWDTGYGYANFEYMGTQHMDPMWLFSTYLTTAIGHFFSLLPGAGTLIGMNFYTGLSISLLAVLGYYFCTKVLKIPALLVFLGEFTAVSFCWCPTGSFYNYVTYVFYLVSVVCL
;
A
#
# COMPACT_ATOMS: atom_id res chain seq x y z
N MET A 1 41.94 0.29 21.83
CA MET A 1 41.42 1.12 20.72
C MET A 1 40.40 0.36 19.85
N THR A 2 40.64 -0.88 19.51
CA THR A 2 39.78 -1.74 18.66
C THR A 2 38.39 -2.03 19.26
N GLU A 3 38.29 -2.27 20.56
CA GLU A 3 36.99 -2.52 21.26
C GLU A 3 36.08 -1.30 21.30
N ILE A 4 36.63 -0.11 21.51
CA ILE A 4 35.85 1.14 21.53
C ILE A 4 35.24 1.39 20.15
N ILE A 5 36.00 1.15 19.07
CA ILE A 5 35.50 1.29 17.68
C ILE A 5 34.41 0.27 17.39
N LYS A 6 34.56 -0.97 17.85
CA LYS A 6 33.56 -2.05 17.68
C LYS A 6 32.27 -1.74 18.41
N ASN A 7 32.34 -1.27 19.64
CA ASN A 7 31.18 -0.88 20.45
C ASN A 7 30.45 0.33 19.84
N LYS A 8 31.18 1.33 19.34
CA LYS A 8 30.61 2.50 18.66
C LYS A 8 29.88 2.09 17.37
N LYS A 9 30.46 1.17 16.57
CA LYS A 9 29.85 0.65 15.34
C LYS A 9 28.57 -0.15 15.66
N ALA A 10 28.60 -1.01 16.68
CA ALA A 10 27.42 -1.77 17.11
C ALA A 10 26.26 -0.83 17.58
N GLY A 11 26.58 0.25 18.26
CA GLY A 11 25.60 1.27 18.67
C GLY A 11 24.95 1.98 17.47
N ILE A 12 25.77 2.37 16.47
CA ILE A 12 25.27 3.01 15.24
C ILE A 12 24.39 2.06 14.44
N ASP A 13 24.76 0.79 14.32
CA ASP A 13 23.98 -0.22 13.60
C ASP A 13 22.66 -0.54 14.30
N SER A 14 22.64 -0.51 15.63
CA SER A 14 21.41 -0.67 16.43
C SER A 14 20.46 0.51 16.24
N GLN A 15 20.97 1.73 16.31
CA GLN A 15 20.19 2.94 16.10
C GLN A 15 19.61 3.02 14.68
N ARG A 16 20.39 2.64 13.67
CA ARG A 16 19.92 2.56 12.29
C ARG A 16 18.77 1.58 12.12
N ARG A 17 18.87 0.38 12.71
CA ARG A 17 17.78 -0.62 12.67
C ARG A 17 16.52 -0.13 13.35
N LEU A 18 16.65 0.60 14.46
CA LEU A 18 15.51 1.21 15.15
C LEU A 18 14.78 2.20 14.24
N TRP A 19 15.52 3.08 13.56
CA TRP A 19 14.91 4.05 12.64
C TRP A 19 14.25 3.36 11.42
N GLU A 20 14.90 2.34 10.83
CA GLU A 20 14.29 1.55 9.74
C GLU A 20 12.96 0.92 10.22
N PHE A 21 12.93 0.37 11.43
CA PHE A 21 11.69 -0.16 12.01
C PHE A 21 10.62 0.92 12.20
N VAL A 22 10.98 2.09 12.73
CA VAL A 22 10.04 3.21 12.91
C VAL A 22 9.47 3.68 11.58
N PHE A 23 10.29 3.80 10.54
CA PHE A 23 9.84 4.19 9.20
C PHE A 23 8.84 3.18 8.63
N VAL A 24 9.17 1.90 8.70
CA VAL A 24 8.26 0.84 8.24
C VAL A 24 6.96 0.83 9.05
N ALA A 25 7.04 0.97 10.37
CA ALA A 25 5.84 1.03 11.22
C ALA A 25 4.92 2.20 10.84
N ILE A 26 5.49 3.38 10.55
CA ILE A 26 4.70 4.54 10.09
C ILE A 26 4.07 4.25 8.72
N LEU A 27 4.82 3.70 7.76
CA LEU A 27 4.30 3.36 6.43
C LEU A 27 3.19 2.30 6.47
N VAL A 28 3.21 1.41 7.48
CA VAL A 28 2.14 0.42 7.69
C VAL A 28 0.93 1.03 8.37
N LEU A 29 1.13 1.79 9.42
CA LEU A 29 0.02 2.26 10.28
C LEU A 29 -0.69 3.47 9.70
N TYR A 30 0.02 4.32 8.95
CA TYR A 30 -0.55 5.55 8.44
C TYR A 30 -1.71 5.34 7.44
N PRO A 31 -1.64 4.44 6.44
CA PRO A 31 -2.78 4.16 5.58
C PRO A 31 -3.97 3.55 6.33
N LEU A 32 -3.72 2.75 7.36
CA LEU A 32 -4.76 2.09 8.16
C LEU A 32 -5.62 3.08 8.96
N ARG A 33 -5.17 4.32 9.17
CA ARG A 33 -5.99 5.36 9.80
C ARG A 33 -7.30 5.64 9.05
N HIS A 34 -7.33 5.36 7.74
CA HIS A 34 -8.48 5.63 6.89
C HIS A 34 -9.59 4.59 7.04
N ILE A 35 -9.40 3.52 7.82
CA ILE A 35 -10.37 2.45 8.02
C ILE A 35 -11.73 2.98 8.47
N ALA A 36 -11.73 3.97 9.38
CA ALA A 36 -12.95 4.56 9.94
C ALA A 36 -13.50 5.74 9.12
N TRP A 37 -12.89 6.07 7.99
CA TRP A 37 -13.38 7.16 7.15
C TRP A 37 -14.53 6.69 6.28
N GLY A 38 -15.43 7.64 5.97
CA GLY A 38 -16.54 7.40 5.07
C GLY A 38 -16.08 7.09 3.64
N LEU A 39 -17.01 6.62 2.83
CA LEU A 39 -16.80 6.47 1.39
C LEU A 39 -16.83 7.82 0.69
N ASP A 40 -15.94 7.98 -0.25
CA ASP A 40 -16.23 8.81 -1.41
C ASP A 40 -17.34 8.11 -2.20
N LEU A 41 -18.50 8.77 -2.28
CA LEU A 41 -19.69 8.22 -2.94
C LEU A 41 -19.50 8.06 -4.45
N TRP A 42 -18.53 8.76 -5.02
CA TRP A 42 -18.35 8.82 -6.46
C TRP A 42 -17.58 7.60 -6.97
N ASP A 43 -16.30 7.48 -6.65
CA ASP A 43 -15.45 6.42 -7.21
C ASP A 43 -15.40 5.18 -6.32
N THR A 44 -15.24 5.36 -5.01
CA THR A 44 -15.03 4.24 -4.08
C THR A 44 -16.30 3.41 -3.91
N GLY A 45 -17.44 4.06 -3.71
CA GLY A 45 -18.72 3.37 -3.54
C GLY A 45 -19.12 2.60 -4.79
N TYR A 46 -18.92 3.20 -5.95
CA TYR A 46 -19.17 2.54 -7.23
C TYR A 46 -18.20 1.38 -7.49
N GLY A 47 -16.93 1.56 -7.16
CA GLY A 47 -15.92 0.50 -7.22
C GLY A 47 -16.29 -0.71 -6.35
N TYR A 48 -16.70 -0.48 -5.11
CA TYR A 48 -17.08 -1.55 -4.19
C TYR A 48 -18.30 -2.34 -4.68
N ALA A 49 -19.32 -1.67 -5.23
CA ALA A 49 -20.45 -2.34 -5.85
C ALA A 49 -20.02 -3.24 -7.02
N ASN A 50 -19.11 -2.78 -7.87
CA ASN A 50 -18.60 -3.58 -9.00
C ASN A 50 -17.72 -4.75 -8.54
N PHE A 51 -17.01 -4.63 -7.42
CA PHE A 51 -16.28 -5.76 -6.82
C PHE A 51 -17.22 -6.88 -6.37
N GLU A 52 -18.34 -6.52 -5.74
CA GLU A 52 -19.34 -7.48 -5.30
C GLU A 52 -20.06 -8.13 -6.49
N TYR A 53 -20.37 -7.36 -7.53
CA TYR A 53 -21.10 -7.83 -8.71
C TYR A 53 -20.23 -8.48 -9.79
N MET A 54 -18.93 -8.66 -9.55
CA MET A 54 -18.04 -9.27 -10.53
C MET A 54 -18.56 -10.63 -10.99
N GLY A 55 -18.63 -10.81 -12.32
CA GLY A 55 -19.15 -12.04 -12.93
C GLY A 55 -20.66 -12.15 -12.98
N THR A 56 -21.41 -11.15 -12.53
CA THR A 56 -22.87 -11.07 -12.62
C THR A 56 -23.30 -10.11 -13.75
N GLN A 57 -24.59 -10.18 -14.12
CA GLN A 57 -25.18 -9.26 -15.10
C GLN A 57 -25.30 -7.80 -14.57
N HIS A 58 -25.07 -7.58 -13.29
CA HIS A 58 -25.14 -6.26 -12.66
C HIS A 58 -23.81 -5.49 -12.70
N MET A 59 -22.74 -6.15 -13.13
CA MET A 59 -21.43 -5.50 -13.29
C MET A 59 -21.46 -4.52 -14.46
N ASP A 60 -20.94 -3.32 -14.22
CA ASP A 60 -20.82 -2.33 -15.30
C ASP A 60 -19.82 -2.79 -16.35
N PRO A 61 -20.22 -2.83 -17.66
CA PRO A 61 -19.32 -3.23 -18.74
C PRO A 61 -18.04 -2.40 -18.83
N MET A 62 -18.07 -1.13 -18.47
CA MET A 62 -16.88 -0.27 -18.44
C MET A 62 -15.82 -0.81 -17.47
N TRP A 63 -16.24 -1.31 -16.32
CA TRP A 63 -15.34 -1.91 -15.33
C TRP A 63 -14.81 -3.26 -15.78
N LEU A 64 -15.60 -4.00 -16.53
CA LEU A 64 -15.18 -5.27 -17.11
C LEU A 64 -14.03 -5.09 -18.11
N PHE A 65 -14.08 -4.06 -18.95
CA PHE A 65 -13.09 -3.86 -20.02
C PHE A 65 -11.91 -2.99 -19.59
N SER A 66 -12.14 -1.92 -18.83
CA SER A 66 -11.08 -0.94 -18.52
C SER A 66 -10.31 -1.24 -17.24
N THR A 67 -10.96 -1.86 -16.24
CA THR A 67 -10.38 -2.05 -14.91
C THR A 67 -10.53 -3.49 -14.40
N TYR A 68 -10.61 -4.46 -15.30
CA TYR A 68 -10.86 -5.88 -14.97
C TYR A 68 -9.96 -6.41 -13.86
N LEU A 69 -8.65 -6.18 -13.95
CA LEU A 69 -7.70 -6.70 -12.96
C LEU A 69 -7.90 -6.08 -11.58
N THR A 70 -8.17 -4.79 -11.52
CA THR A 70 -8.49 -4.10 -10.26
C THR A 70 -9.79 -4.64 -9.66
N THR A 71 -10.79 -4.85 -10.51
CA THR A 71 -12.07 -5.43 -10.08
C THR A 71 -11.89 -6.85 -9.57
N ALA A 72 -11.07 -7.67 -10.22
CA ALA A 72 -10.76 -9.03 -9.77
C ALA A 72 -10.05 -9.05 -8.40
N ILE A 73 -9.11 -8.14 -8.18
CA ILE A 73 -8.43 -7.98 -6.88
C ILE A 73 -9.42 -7.49 -5.83
N GLY A 74 -10.25 -6.50 -6.14
CA GLY A 74 -11.29 -5.99 -5.25
C GLY A 74 -12.34 -7.06 -4.92
N HIS A 75 -12.74 -7.86 -5.90
CA HIS A 75 -13.62 -9.01 -5.69
C HIS A 75 -12.98 -10.05 -4.76
N PHE A 76 -11.71 -10.38 -4.96
CA PHE A 76 -11.00 -11.25 -4.02
C PHE A 76 -11.04 -10.70 -2.58
N PHE A 77 -10.85 -9.40 -2.41
CA PHE A 77 -10.98 -8.79 -1.07
C PHE A 77 -12.40 -8.88 -0.53
N SER A 78 -13.43 -8.74 -1.37
CA SER A 78 -14.83 -8.83 -0.93
C SER A 78 -15.19 -10.21 -0.38
N LEU A 79 -14.46 -11.26 -0.74
CA LEU A 79 -14.63 -12.63 -0.24
C LEU A 79 -13.96 -12.85 1.13
N LEU A 80 -13.15 -11.91 1.61
CA LEU A 80 -12.43 -12.07 2.87
C LEU A 80 -13.32 -11.77 4.08
N PRO A 81 -13.00 -12.32 5.27
CA PRO A 81 -13.79 -12.12 6.48
C PRO A 81 -13.96 -10.62 6.81
N GLY A 82 -15.19 -10.19 7.06
CA GLY A 82 -15.51 -8.81 7.41
C GLY A 82 -15.54 -7.82 6.24
N ALA A 83 -15.20 -8.24 5.04
CA ALA A 83 -15.17 -7.37 3.86
C ALA A 83 -16.58 -6.93 3.39
N GLY A 84 -17.65 -7.62 3.79
CA GLY A 84 -19.03 -7.19 3.53
C GLY A 84 -19.42 -5.90 4.28
N THR A 85 -18.49 -5.30 5.03
CA THR A 85 -18.66 -4.00 5.68
C THR A 85 -17.70 -2.98 5.10
N LEU A 86 -18.09 -1.70 5.13
CA LEU A 86 -17.24 -0.60 4.72
C LEU A 86 -15.89 -0.61 5.45
N ILE A 87 -15.93 -0.83 6.76
CA ILE A 87 -14.72 -0.87 7.60
C ILE A 87 -13.79 -2.01 7.15
N GLY A 88 -14.32 -3.18 6.84
CA GLY A 88 -13.54 -4.31 6.37
C GLY A 88 -12.90 -4.05 5.00
N MET A 89 -13.62 -3.50 4.05
CA MET A 89 -13.07 -3.14 2.73
C MET A 89 -12.01 -2.05 2.86
N ASN A 90 -12.22 -1.02 3.67
CA ASN A 90 -11.23 0.01 3.95
C ASN A 90 -9.97 -0.58 4.60
N PHE A 91 -10.12 -1.57 5.49
CA PHE A 91 -8.99 -2.27 6.09
C PHE A 91 -8.13 -2.98 5.04
N TYR A 92 -8.74 -3.79 4.17
CA TYR A 92 -8.00 -4.52 3.12
C TYR A 92 -7.35 -3.58 2.11
N THR A 93 -8.02 -2.49 1.76
CA THR A 93 -7.45 -1.44 0.91
C THR A 93 -6.27 -0.75 1.59
N GLY A 94 -6.42 -0.32 2.84
CA GLY A 94 -5.34 0.29 3.63
C GLY A 94 -4.15 -0.66 3.78
N LEU A 95 -4.39 -1.95 4.00
CA LEU A 95 -3.36 -2.97 4.07
C LEU A 95 -2.61 -3.12 2.75
N SER A 96 -3.31 -3.06 1.61
CA SER A 96 -2.69 -3.12 0.29
C SER A 96 -1.79 -1.91 0.03
N ILE A 97 -2.24 -0.71 0.39
CA ILE A 97 -1.44 0.52 0.28
C ILE A 97 -0.20 0.43 1.17
N SER A 98 -0.36 -0.04 2.40
CA SER A 98 0.76 -0.24 3.33
C SER A 98 1.78 -1.22 2.77
N LEU A 99 1.32 -2.34 2.21
CA LEU A 99 2.20 -3.35 1.62
C LEU A 99 3.01 -2.76 0.46
N LEU A 100 2.37 -1.97 -0.40
CA LEU A 100 3.03 -1.30 -1.52
C LEU A 100 4.10 -0.32 -1.06
N ALA A 101 3.78 0.54 -0.09
CA ALA A 101 4.71 1.52 0.46
C ALA A 101 5.93 0.81 1.09
N VAL A 102 5.70 -0.29 1.81
CA VAL A 102 6.79 -1.08 2.41
C VAL A 102 7.64 -1.78 1.34
N LEU A 103 7.04 -2.36 0.31
CA LEU A 103 7.76 -2.97 -0.81
C LEU A 103 8.61 -1.93 -1.55
N GLY A 104 8.06 -0.76 -1.86
CA GLY A 104 8.77 0.36 -2.45
C GLY A 104 9.94 0.80 -1.58
N TYR A 105 9.71 0.97 -0.27
CA TYR A 105 10.74 1.32 0.70
C TYR A 105 11.89 0.31 0.71
N TYR A 106 11.60 -0.98 0.80
CA TYR A 106 12.63 -2.02 0.80
C TYR A 106 13.37 -2.09 -0.53
N PHE A 107 12.68 -2.01 -1.65
CA PHE A 107 13.30 -1.99 -2.96
C PHE A 107 14.27 -0.82 -3.10
N CYS A 108 13.82 0.40 -2.84
CA CYS A 108 14.66 1.59 -2.95
C CYS A 108 15.85 1.55 -1.98
N THR A 109 15.66 1.07 -0.74
CA THR A 109 16.74 1.06 0.26
C THR A 109 17.70 -0.10 0.11
N LYS A 110 17.23 -1.32 -0.23
CA LYS A 110 18.07 -2.52 -0.25
C LYS A 110 18.61 -2.84 -1.64
N VAL A 111 17.87 -2.55 -2.70
CA VAL A 111 18.30 -2.79 -4.09
C VAL A 111 18.98 -1.56 -4.67
N LEU A 112 18.31 -0.42 -4.70
CA LEU A 112 18.84 0.82 -5.26
C LEU A 112 19.82 1.53 -4.32
N LYS A 113 19.94 1.11 -3.05
CA LYS A 113 20.85 1.68 -2.03
C LYS A 113 20.60 3.16 -1.74
N ILE A 114 19.41 3.66 -1.94
CA ILE A 114 19.03 5.04 -1.63
C ILE A 114 18.97 5.20 -0.09
N PRO A 115 19.40 6.34 0.46
CA PRO A 115 19.34 6.59 1.90
C PRO A 115 17.91 6.42 2.46
N ALA A 116 17.77 5.61 3.51
CA ALA A 116 16.49 5.20 4.08
C ALA A 116 15.56 6.37 4.44
N LEU A 117 16.12 7.48 4.96
CA LEU A 117 15.34 8.67 5.28
C LEU A 117 14.72 9.32 4.04
N LEU A 118 15.46 9.42 2.94
CA LEU A 118 14.95 10.01 1.69
C LEU A 118 13.82 9.15 1.11
N VAL A 119 14.01 7.82 1.11
CA VAL A 119 12.97 6.91 0.65
C VAL A 119 11.73 7.00 1.54
N PHE A 120 11.90 7.00 2.86
CA PHE A 120 10.79 7.16 3.79
C PHE A 120 10.02 8.46 3.55
N LEU A 121 10.71 9.59 3.38
CA LEU A 121 10.06 10.87 3.10
C LEU A 121 9.28 10.85 1.78
N GLY A 122 9.84 10.24 0.73
CA GLY A 122 9.16 10.07 -0.55
C GLY A 122 7.90 9.21 -0.45
N GLU A 123 8.01 8.00 0.12
CA GLU A 123 6.89 7.09 0.30
C GLU A 123 5.83 7.66 1.26
N PHE A 124 6.24 8.28 2.36
CA PHE A 124 5.31 8.91 3.29
C PHE A 124 4.58 10.09 2.65
N THR A 125 5.27 10.90 1.84
CA THR A 125 4.65 11.98 1.08
C THR A 125 3.62 11.41 0.08
N ALA A 126 3.98 10.37 -0.67
CA ALA A 126 3.07 9.73 -1.60
C ALA A 126 1.81 9.20 -0.90
N VAL A 127 1.95 8.53 0.24
CA VAL A 127 0.82 7.97 1.00
C VAL A 127 -0.01 9.04 1.71
N SER A 128 0.59 10.17 2.14
CA SER A 128 -0.09 11.19 2.93
C SER A 128 -0.75 12.30 2.11
N PHE A 129 -0.15 12.68 0.98
CA PHE A 129 -0.63 13.76 0.12
C PHE A 129 -1.37 13.24 -1.12
N CYS A 130 -1.27 11.97 -1.44
CA CYS A 130 -2.17 11.41 -2.42
C CYS A 130 -3.60 11.58 -1.91
N TRP A 131 -4.35 12.40 -2.60
CA TRP A 131 -5.80 12.46 -2.43
C TRP A 131 -6.38 11.19 -3.00
N CYS A 132 -6.14 10.11 -2.26
CA CYS A 132 -6.60 8.80 -2.64
C CYS A 132 -7.84 8.47 -1.85
N PRO A 133 -8.93 8.22 -2.55
CA PRO A 133 -10.08 7.58 -1.94
C PRO A 133 -9.62 6.26 -1.30
N THR A 134 -10.32 5.85 -0.26
CA THR A 134 -10.04 4.65 0.53
C THR A 134 -10.25 3.34 -0.25
N GLY A 135 -10.59 3.43 -1.54
CA GLY A 135 -10.82 2.28 -2.42
C GLY A 135 -9.58 1.76 -3.13
N SER A 136 -9.61 0.46 -3.44
CA SER A 136 -8.59 -0.16 -4.27
C SER A 136 -8.81 0.22 -5.73
N PHE A 137 -8.01 1.15 -6.24
CA PHE A 137 -8.13 1.64 -7.60
C PHE A 137 -7.09 1.07 -8.55
N TYR A 138 -7.40 1.16 -9.85
CA TYR A 138 -6.50 0.79 -10.93
C TYR A 138 -5.13 1.46 -10.84
N ASN A 139 -5.04 2.66 -10.27
CA ASN A 139 -3.78 3.37 -10.06
C ASN A 139 -2.82 2.60 -9.14
N TYR A 140 -3.31 1.99 -8.06
CA TYR A 140 -2.48 1.19 -7.16
C TYR A 140 -2.01 -0.10 -7.81
N VAL A 141 -2.90 -0.76 -8.54
CA VAL A 141 -2.57 -1.98 -9.28
C VAL A 141 -1.53 -1.69 -10.35
N THR A 142 -1.66 -0.59 -11.08
CA THR A 142 -0.67 -0.12 -12.06
C THR A 142 0.69 0.14 -11.38
N TYR A 143 0.69 0.78 -10.21
CA TYR A 143 1.92 1.06 -9.47
C TYR A 143 2.64 -0.22 -9.02
N VAL A 144 1.88 -1.24 -8.57
CA VAL A 144 2.45 -2.57 -8.25
C VAL A 144 3.17 -3.16 -9.45
N PHE A 145 2.50 -3.22 -10.61
CA PHE A 145 3.09 -3.81 -11.81
C PHE A 145 4.28 -3.01 -12.32
N TYR A 146 4.23 -1.68 -12.21
CA TYR A 146 5.37 -0.84 -12.53
C TYR A 146 6.58 -1.17 -11.64
N LEU A 147 6.39 -1.24 -10.32
CA LEU A 147 7.45 -1.61 -9.38
C LEU A 147 8.01 -3.00 -9.68
N VAL A 148 7.14 -4.00 -9.88
CA VAL A 148 7.57 -5.36 -10.23
C VAL A 148 8.38 -5.36 -11.53
N SER A 149 7.94 -4.63 -12.53
CA SER A 149 8.66 -4.53 -13.81
C SER A 149 10.06 -3.94 -13.62
N VAL A 150 10.19 -2.87 -12.84
CA VAL A 150 11.49 -2.24 -12.54
C VAL A 150 12.40 -3.16 -11.72
N VAL A 151 11.82 -4.00 -10.86
CA VAL A 151 12.61 -4.99 -10.08
C VAL A 151 13.12 -6.13 -10.95
N CYS A 152 12.37 -6.52 -11.99
CA CYS A 152 12.72 -7.62 -12.87
C CYS A 152 13.69 -7.24 -14.00
N LEU A 153 13.99 -5.96 -14.19
CA LEU A 153 14.98 -5.44 -15.16
C LEU A 153 16.36 -5.35 -14.52
#